data_fabf6f3408962b6a707d3775fd4def4a
#
_entry.id   fabf6f3408962b6a707d3775fd4def4a
#
_cell.length_a   1.000
_cell.length_b   1.000
_cell.length_c   1.000
_cell.angle_alpha   90.00
_cell.angle_beta   90.00
_cell.angle_gamma   90.00
#
_symmetry.space_group_name_H-M   'P 1'
#
loop_
_entity.id
_entity.type
_entity.pdbx_description
1 polymer ?
#
loop_
_entity_poly.entity_id
_entity_poly.type
_entity_poly.pdbx_seq_one_letter_code
_entity_poly.pdbx_strand_id
1 'polypeptide(L)'
;MKFIKLLIVLVAFFTACEHKPEPNVYLVSSYDLLKKGDLDTAKLLVEKAERKSEADDALYCLVRGAVAAATLERSYRDFDGAEKCISFFEGDDEKSAWAHFIKGELMYNSNRWEEAAVEWRTAEKLAAKTSCNELKFHVYLKLVYLNTNSGNFDGIEFWLEQMQKHVVTNFDKSEFYYQKCFIPDMPTDSVRFYAEKAVEYAEKSPKFYAGIYKYYKLAEVVMDKDDSLSESLIIKSFDNGVHFQGYSILGQIYLRRGDIKKAEEYFSKSTDGVYWVNNEIKINRLLGEFYAGKNDYKTAYGHALLSSAAKDTLIAFYQNSGVKTTQTKFADEIENLKLKSAFEKKIFLTISVSAVILAVLVLTVVFQKLKLSERSRKIFEAQQTINGYNQKIKDLQNTSQDKDDSEIKFLQQKVQALEQKFSDVYVRGKELYSQILSDKKIGRWSKEDYKNFIDYYQSIDFLFVYGFETDYVSLTDRQKIFLILLHLGKTKEQIMQIMTIEESSYRSMKSRCEGQKK
;
A
#
# COMPACT_ATOMS: atom_id res chain seq x y z
N MET A 1 25.36 58.42 26.43
CA MET A 1 25.41 57.32 27.44
C MET A 1 24.25 56.31 27.37
N LYS A 2 23.00 56.70 27.13
CA LYS A 2 21.87 55.73 27.05
C LYS A 2 21.93 54.79 25.81
N PHE A 3 22.43 55.30 24.67
CA PHE A 3 22.56 54.49 23.43
C PHE A 3 23.66 53.40 23.52
N ILE A 4 24.76 53.71 24.23
CA ILE A 4 25.86 52.74 24.42
C ILE A 4 25.43 51.61 25.37
N LYS A 5 24.63 51.90 26.39
CA LYS A 5 24.07 50.86 27.29
C LYS A 5 23.07 49.96 26.56
N LEU A 6 22.27 50.48 25.64
CA LEU A 6 21.34 49.70 24.83
C LEU A 6 22.09 48.81 23.84
N LEU A 7 23.18 49.31 23.25
CA LEU A 7 24.02 48.52 22.33
C LEU A 7 24.75 47.38 23.03
N ILE A 8 25.24 47.62 24.27
CA ILE A 8 25.88 46.58 25.09
C ILE A 8 24.87 45.49 25.51
N VAL A 9 23.62 45.87 25.82
CA VAL A 9 22.55 44.90 26.13
C VAL A 9 22.15 44.12 24.89
N LEU A 10 22.07 44.77 23.72
CA LEU A 10 21.81 44.06 22.45
C LEU A 10 22.95 43.12 22.06
N VAL A 11 24.21 43.53 22.22
CA VAL A 11 25.37 42.66 21.97
C VAL A 11 25.43 41.52 22.96
N ALA A 12 25.08 41.73 24.24
CA ALA A 12 24.98 40.65 25.21
C ALA A 12 23.84 39.66 24.91
N PHE A 13 22.74 40.09 24.28
CA PHE A 13 21.67 39.19 23.79
C PHE A 13 22.10 38.38 22.55
N PHE A 14 22.97 38.93 21.70
CA PHE A 14 23.50 38.21 20.54
C PHE A 14 24.67 37.27 20.84
N THR A 15 25.36 37.48 21.98
CA THR A 15 26.46 36.58 22.42
C THR A 15 25.97 35.47 23.34
N ALA A 16 24.68 35.48 23.76
CA ALA A 16 24.05 34.40 24.51
C ALA A 16 23.43 33.32 23.62
N CYS A 17 23.78 33.22 22.33
CA CYS A 17 23.69 31.96 21.63
C CYS A 17 24.76 31.05 22.22
N GLU A 18 24.43 30.35 23.31
CA GLU A 18 25.20 29.19 23.74
C GLU A 18 25.35 28.28 22.53
N HIS A 19 26.55 28.20 22.01
CA HIS A 19 26.93 27.21 21.02
C HIS A 19 26.78 25.87 21.76
N LYS A 20 25.61 25.26 21.67
CA LYS A 20 25.43 23.89 22.19
C LYS A 20 26.48 23.05 21.47
N PRO A 21 27.41 22.42 22.19
CA PRO A 21 28.44 21.61 21.57
C PRO A 21 27.76 20.59 20.66
N GLU A 22 28.27 20.42 19.45
CA GLU A 22 27.76 19.41 18.53
C GLU A 22 27.87 18.02 19.20
N PRO A 23 26.83 17.19 19.15
CA PRO A 23 26.89 15.86 19.73
C PRO A 23 28.00 15.03 19.10
N ASN A 24 28.54 14.09 19.89
CA ASN A 24 29.60 13.19 19.44
C ASN A 24 29.18 12.47 18.14
N VAL A 25 30.05 12.48 17.13
CA VAL A 25 29.78 11.91 15.79
C VAL A 25 29.36 10.43 15.84
N TYR A 26 29.91 9.65 16.79
CA TYR A 26 29.53 8.25 16.98
C TYR A 26 28.07 8.11 17.48
N LEU A 27 27.61 9.04 18.33
CA LEU A 27 26.25 9.06 18.83
C LEU A 27 25.25 9.43 17.72
N VAL A 28 25.59 10.45 16.93
CA VAL A 28 24.75 10.84 15.78
C VAL A 28 24.65 9.70 14.77
N SER A 29 25.79 9.09 14.42
CA SER A 29 25.83 7.96 13.49
C SER A 29 25.08 6.75 14.02
N SER A 30 25.18 6.46 15.33
CA SER A 30 24.45 5.34 15.93
C SER A 30 22.94 5.58 15.96
N TYR A 31 22.49 6.84 16.15
CA TYR A 31 21.08 7.20 16.04
C TYR A 31 20.54 7.04 14.61
N ASP A 32 21.33 7.42 13.59
CA ASP A 32 20.95 7.22 12.20
C ASP A 32 20.86 5.75 11.80
N LEU A 33 21.72 4.90 12.37
CA LEU A 33 21.68 3.45 12.18
C LEU A 33 20.48 2.83 12.90
N LEU A 34 20.16 3.27 14.11
CA LEU A 34 18.94 2.88 14.84
C LEU A 34 17.70 3.13 13.98
N LYS A 35 17.57 4.29 13.36
CA LYS A 35 16.44 4.62 12.47
C LYS A 35 16.36 3.75 11.22
N LYS A 36 17.46 3.16 10.79
CA LYS A 36 17.56 2.25 9.64
C LYS A 36 17.38 0.78 10.02
N GLY A 37 17.24 0.46 11.31
CA GLY A 37 17.14 -0.90 11.82
C GLY A 37 18.48 -1.65 11.89
N ASP A 38 19.62 -0.97 11.70
CA ASP A 38 20.95 -1.58 11.90
C ASP A 38 21.36 -1.46 13.39
N LEU A 39 20.69 -2.27 14.20
CA LEU A 39 20.81 -2.22 15.66
C LEU A 39 22.16 -2.73 16.15
N ASP A 40 22.78 -3.69 15.46
CA ASP A 40 24.08 -4.24 15.84
C ASP A 40 25.18 -3.20 15.67
N THR A 41 25.22 -2.52 14.54
CA THR A 41 26.19 -1.45 14.29
C THR A 41 25.91 -0.22 15.19
N ALA A 42 24.63 0.11 15.41
CA ALA A 42 24.24 1.17 16.33
C ALA A 42 24.74 0.90 17.75
N LYS A 43 24.60 -0.34 18.24
CA LYS A 43 25.11 -0.78 19.54
C LYS A 43 26.63 -0.62 19.63
N LEU A 44 27.36 -1.08 18.64
CA LEU A 44 28.83 -0.97 18.62
C LEU A 44 29.32 0.48 18.63
N LEU A 45 28.65 1.37 17.92
CA LEU A 45 29.05 2.78 17.85
C LEU A 45 28.70 3.51 19.14
N VAL A 46 27.52 3.29 19.72
CA VAL A 46 27.11 3.97 20.95
C VAL A 46 28.03 3.57 22.12
N GLU A 47 28.49 2.31 22.20
CA GLU A 47 29.41 1.84 23.24
C GLU A 47 30.83 2.44 23.12
N LYS A 48 31.24 2.88 21.91
CA LYS A 48 32.53 3.55 21.67
C LYS A 48 32.50 5.05 21.88
N ALA A 49 31.31 5.63 22.05
CA ALA A 49 31.17 7.07 22.12
C ALA A 49 31.61 7.63 23.48
N GLU A 50 32.45 8.66 23.45
CA GLU A 50 32.75 9.47 24.63
C GLU A 50 31.59 10.46 24.87
N ARG A 51 31.21 10.63 26.11
CA ARG A 51 30.17 11.56 26.56
C ARG A 51 30.80 12.78 27.22
N LYS A 52 30.73 13.91 26.56
CA LYS A 52 31.39 15.18 26.97
C LYS A 52 30.40 16.30 27.28
N SER A 53 29.12 16.08 26.98
CA SER A 53 28.07 17.07 27.17
C SER A 53 26.77 16.40 27.62
N GLU A 54 25.83 17.18 28.14
CA GLU A 54 24.51 16.74 28.49
C GLU A 54 23.75 16.17 27.24
N ALA A 55 23.99 16.79 26.06
CA ALA A 55 23.44 16.31 24.80
C ALA A 55 24.01 14.93 24.43
N ASP A 56 25.33 14.70 24.67
CA ASP A 56 25.92 13.37 24.47
C ASP A 56 25.32 12.33 25.42
N ASP A 57 25.14 12.68 26.69
CA ASP A 57 24.53 11.78 27.69
C ASP A 57 23.09 11.42 27.29
N ALA A 58 22.28 12.42 26.91
CA ALA A 58 20.91 12.19 26.49
C ALA A 58 20.83 11.31 25.23
N LEU A 59 21.65 11.60 24.21
CA LEU A 59 21.64 10.82 22.96
C LEU A 59 22.20 9.40 23.19
N TYR A 60 23.23 9.23 24.05
CA TYR A 60 23.72 7.92 24.47
C TYR A 60 22.62 7.08 25.13
N CYS A 61 21.94 7.63 26.15
CA CYS A 61 20.86 6.94 26.85
C CYS A 61 19.73 6.58 25.88
N LEU A 62 19.38 7.48 24.94
CA LEU A 62 18.36 7.25 23.94
C LEU A 62 18.72 6.06 23.04
N VAL A 63 19.89 6.09 22.40
CA VAL A 63 20.28 5.04 21.46
C VAL A 63 20.53 3.72 22.17
N ARG A 64 21.25 3.73 23.28
CA ARG A 64 21.54 2.51 24.06
C ARG A 64 20.26 1.87 24.59
N GLY A 65 19.35 2.69 25.11
CA GLY A 65 18.04 2.24 25.60
C GLY A 65 17.15 1.73 24.48
N ALA A 66 17.09 2.43 23.35
CA ALA A 66 16.31 2.01 22.19
C ALA A 66 16.80 0.68 21.60
N VAL A 67 18.13 0.52 21.46
CA VAL A 67 18.72 -0.75 21.02
C VAL A 67 18.39 -1.87 22.02
N ALA A 68 18.55 -1.63 23.33
CA ALA A 68 18.22 -2.63 24.33
C ALA A 68 16.74 -3.04 24.30
N ALA A 69 15.84 -2.08 24.13
CA ALA A 69 14.40 -2.32 24.03
C ALA A 69 14.01 -3.07 22.75
N ALA A 70 14.61 -2.71 21.63
CA ALA A 70 14.37 -3.36 20.34
C ALA A 70 14.93 -4.78 20.31
N THR A 71 16.09 -5.02 20.94
CA THR A 71 16.77 -6.34 21.01
C THR A 71 16.33 -7.21 22.17
N LEU A 72 15.31 -6.77 22.94
CA LEU A 72 14.80 -7.51 24.10
C LEU A 72 15.86 -7.78 25.18
N GLU A 73 16.81 -6.87 25.36
CA GLU A 73 17.86 -6.98 26.38
C GLU A 73 17.28 -6.75 27.78
N ARG A 74 16.80 -7.82 28.42
CA ARG A 74 16.10 -7.77 29.70
C ARG A 74 16.96 -7.30 30.88
N SER A 75 18.28 -7.27 30.72
CA SER A 75 19.22 -6.76 31.75
C SER A 75 19.28 -5.24 31.81
N TYR A 76 18.85 -4.54 30.77
CA TYR A 76 18.83 -3.08 30.75
C TYR A 76 17.81 -2.52 31.76
N ARG A 77 18.25 -1.59 32.63
CA ARG A 77 17.46 -1.07 33.76
C ARG A 77 17.63 0.43 33.99
N ASP A 78 18.01 1.19 32.97
CA ASP A 78 18.31 2.61 33.12
C ASP A 78 17.04 3.47 33.07
N PHE A 79 16.28 3.50 34.17
CA PHE A 79 15.10 4.34 34.31
C PHE A 79 15.45 5.83 34.34
N ASP A 80 16.55 6.20 35.03
CA ASP A 80 17.00 7.59 35.13
C ASP A 80 17.42 8.13 33.76
N GLY A 81 18.08 7.32 32.96
CA GLY A 81 18.41 7.66 31.57
C GLY A 81 17.18 7.87 30.70
N ALA A 82 16.16 7.03 30.85
CA ALA A 82 14.90 7.18 30.11
C ALA A 82 14.17 8.48 30.49
N GLU A 83 14.08 8.83 31.77
CA GLU A 83 13.48 10.10 32.25
C GLU A 83 14.25 11.32 31.76
N LYS A 84 15.59 11.28 31.80
CA LYS A 84 16.45 12.34 31.24
C LYS A 84 16.22 12.52 29.74
N CYS A 85 16.08 11.41 28.98
CA CYS A 85 15.78 11.48 27.56
C CYS A 85 14.45 12.17 27.28
N ILE A 86 13.39 11.83 28.05
CA ILE A 86 12.07 12.45 27.90
C ILE A 86 12.17 13.96 28.12
N SER A 87 12.82 14.38 29.20
CA SER A 87 12.98 15.81 29.56
C SER A 87 13.86 16.56 28.54
N PHE A 88 14.97 15.95 28.10
CA PHE A 88 15.93 16.60 27.23
C PHE A 88 15.40 16.78 25.80
N PHE A 89 14.64 15.80 25.30
CA PHE A 89 14.10 15.80 23.95
C PHE A 89 12.64 16.29 23.89
N GLU A 90 12.16 16.96 24.93
CA GLU A 90 10.84 17.60 24.89
C GLU A 90 10.73 18.54 23.68
N GLY A 91 9.71 18.35 22.85
CA GLY A 91 9.51 19.09 21.58
C GLY A 91 10.15 18.47 20.34
N ASP A 92 10.99 17.43 20.47
CA ASP A 92 11.43 16.58 19.35
C ASP A 92 10.56 15.31 19.33
N ASP A 93 9.51 15.31 18.51
CA ASP A 93 8.53 14.22 18.47
C ASP A 93 9.18 12.85 18.24
N GLU A 94 10.25 12.74 17.43
CA GLU A 94 10.89 11.46 17.13
C GLU A 94 11.72 10.93 18.31
N LYS A 95 12.57 11.76 18.89
CA LYS A 95 13.40 11.36 20.02
C LYS A 95 12.57 11.18 21.30
N SER A 96 11.57 12.04 21.52
CA SER A 96 10.60 11.83 22.61
C SER A 96 9.85 10.52 22.48
N ALA A 97 9.44 10.14 21.25
CA ALA A 97 8.76 8.85 21.04
C ALA A 97 9.68 7.68 21.37
N TRP A 98 10.96 7.71 20.97
CA TRP A 98 11.94 6.70 21.39
C TRP A 98 12.12 6.65 22.91
N ALA A 99 12.18 7.80 23.57
CA ALA A 99 12.32 7.86 25.03
C ALA A 99 11.12 7.22 25.76
N HIS A 100 9.89 7.52 25.33
CA HIS A 100 8.68 6.88 25.85
C HIS A 100 8.63 5.38 25.53
N PHE A 101 9.10 4.97 24.33
CA PHE A 101 9.23 3.56 23.97
C PHE A 101 10.17 2.81 24.93
N ILE A 102 11.34 3.38 25.25
CA ILE A 102 12.31 2.83 26.19
C ILE A 102 11.70 2.71 27.59
N LYS A 103 11.08 3.79 28.06
CA LYS A 103 10.44 3.80 29.38
C LYS A 103 9.34 2.75 29.48
N GLY A 104 8.53 2.60 28.45
CA GLY A 104 7.50 1.54 28.38
C GLY A 104 8.11 0.14 28.48
N GLU A 105 9.26 -0.12 27.84
CA GLU A 105 9.96 -1.41 27.94
C GLU A 105 10.49 -1.68 29.36
N LEU A 106 11.05 -0.66 29.99
CA LEU A 106 11.51 -0.75 31.37
C LEU A 106 10.36 -1.05 32.35
N MET A 107 9.22 -0.39 32.17
CA MET A 107 8.00 -0.63 32.95
C MET A 107 7.50 -2.07 32.74
N TYR A 108 7.40 -2.51 31.48
CA TYR A 108 6.96 -3.87 31.12
C TYR A 108 7.85 -4.94 31.74
N ASN A 109 9.18 -4.81 31.63
CA ASN A 109 10.14 -5.74 32.21
C ASN A 109 10.15 -5.71 33.77
N SER A 110 9.54 -4.70 34.37
CA SER A 110 9.35 -4.55 35.82
C SER A 110 7.95 -4.97 36.26
N ASN A 111 7.18 -5.65 35.44
CA ASN A 111 5.79 -6.06 35.63
C ASN A 111 4.80 -4.88 35.89
N ARG A 112 5.18 -3.66 35.50
CA ARG A 112 4.35 -2.45 35.57
C ARG A 112 3.61 -2.27 34.25
N TRP A 113 2.76 -3.21 33.90
CA TRP A 113 2.19 -3.31 32.55
C TRP A 113 1.19 -2.20 32.21
N GLU A 114 0.45 -1.72 33.22
CA GLU A 114 -0.43 -0.56 33.05
C GLU A 114 0.35 0.69 32.62
N GLU A 115 1.46 0.95 33.30
CA GLU A 115 2.31 2.09 33.00
C GLU A 115 3.02 1.92 31.65
N ALA A 116 3.48 0.71 31.35
CA ALA A 116 4.01 0.39 30.02
C ALA A 116 3.00 0.68 28.90
N ALA A 117 1.71 0.36 29.12
CA ALA A 117 0.65 0.69 28.17
C ALA A 117 0.54 2.19 27.92
N VAL A 118 0.60 3.01 28.98
CA VAL A 118 0.55 4.48 28.88
C VAL A 118 1.74 5.01 28.09
N GLU A 119 2.95 4.56 28.43
CA GLU A 119 4.17 5.01 27.77
C GLU A 119 4.22 4.62 26.27
N TRP A 120 3.87 3.39 25.93
CA TRP A 120 3.84 2.95 24.53
C TRP A 120 2.72 3.62 23.71
N ARG A 121 1.58 3.96 24.33
CA ARG A 121 0.55 4.78 23.69
C ARG A 121 1.01 6.21 23.46
N THR A 122 1.78 6.77 24.40
CA THR A 122 2.41 8.09 24.22
C THR A 122 3.43 8.05 23.09
N ALA A 123 4.29 7.02 23.06
CA ALA A 123 5.24 6.81 21.98
C ALA A 123 4.54 6.67 20.61
N GLU A 124 3.42 5.97 20.55
CA GLU A 124 2.63 5.81 19.33
C GLU A 124 2.10 7.14 18.78
N LYS A 125 1.52 7.98 19.65
CA LYS A 125 1.02 9.31 19.27
C LYS A 125 2.12 10.22 18.72
N LEU A 126 3.28 10.21 19.35
CA LEU A 126 4.44 10.98 18.92
C LEU A 126 5.02 10.42 17.61
N ALA A 127 5.21 9.09 17.53
CA ALA A 127 5.72 8.42 16.34
C ALA A 127 4.84 8.64 15.11
N ALA A 128 3.52 8.77 15.28
CA ALA A 128 2.59 9.05 14.18
C ALA A 128 2.94 10.34 13.42
N LYS A 129 3.57 11.32 14.06
CA LYS A 129 3.99 12.60 13.48
C LYS A 129 5.34 12.53 12.76
N THR A 130 6.06 11.42 12.86
CA THR A 130 7.42 11.23 12.32
C THR A 130 7.39 10.38 11.05
N SER A 131 8.53 10.30 10.34
CA SER A 131 8.73 9.40 9.21
C SER A 131 9.49 8.12 9.57
N CYS A 132 9.89 7.92 10.84
CA CYS A 132 10.69 6.80 11.29
C CYS A 132 9.88 5.49 11.33
N ASN A 133 10.00 4.66 10.29
CA ASN A 133 9.29 3.38 10.21
C ASN A 133 9.75 2.38 11.28
N GLU A 134 11.03 2.36 11.59
CA GLU A 134 11.61 1.47 12.62
C GLU A 134 10.96 1.70 13.99
N LEU A 135 10.87 2.98 14.41
CA LEU A 135 10.20 3.36 15.64
C LEU A 135 8.73 2.89 15.65
N LYS A 136 8.00 3.19 14.57
CA LYS A 136 6.58 2.82 14.46
C LYS A 136 6.40 1.31 14.54
N PHE A 137 7.23 0.56 13.83
CA PHE A 137 7.19 -0.90 13.87
C PHE A 137 7.37 -1.43 15.29
N HIS A 138 8.41 -0.97 15.99
CA HIS A 138 8.68 -1.42 17.36
C HIS A 138 7.60 -1.03 18.35
N VAL A 139 7.04 0.17 18.24
CA VAL A 139 5.93 0.62 19.10
C VAL A 139 4.69 -0.27 18.89
N TYR A 140 4.30 -0.52 17.63
CA TYR A 140 3.16 -1.40 17.36
C TYR A 140 3.43 -2.85 17.77
N LEU A 141 4.65 -3.35 17.58
CA LEU A 141 5.05 -4.67 18.07
C LEU A 141 4.84 -4.80 19.58
N LYS A 142 5.25 -3.78 20.36
CA LYS A 142 5.08 -3.81 21.81
C LYS A 142 3.61 -3.72 22.24
N LEU A 143 2.79 -2.95 21.53
CA LEU A 143 1.34 -2.92 21.77
C LEU A 143 0.68 -4.28 21.48
N VAL A 144 1.12 -4.99 20.43
CA VAL A 144 0.69 -6.37 20.19
C VAL A 144 1.14 -7.30 21.30
N TYR A 145 2.42 -7.27 21.69
CA TYR A 145 2.95 -8.08 22.80
C TYR A 145 2.18 -7.87 24.11
N LEU A 146 1.95 -6.60 24.47
CA LEU A 146 1.24 -6.27 25.69
C LEU A 146 -0.17 -6.88 25.70
N ASN A 147 -0.88 -6.75 24.60
CA ASN A 147 -2.24 -7.27 24.48
C ASN A 147 -2.26 -8.80 24.52
N THR A 148 -1.38 -9.45 23.77
CA THR A 148 -1.26 -10.91 23.76
C THR A 148 -0.92 -11.45 25.17
N ASN A 149 0.07 -10.86 25.82
CA ASN A 149 0.57 -11.35 27.11
C ASN A 149 -0.36 -11.03 28.29
N SER A 150 -1.22 -10.02 28.18
CA SER A 150 -2.24 -9.70 29.17
C SER A 150 -3.58 -10.41 28.96
N GLY A 151 -3.67 -11.28 27.94
CA GLY A 151 -4.92 -11.95 27.58
C GLY A 151 -5.99 -11.02 27.01
N ASN A 152 -5.63 -9.80 26.62
CA ASN A 152 -6.53 -8.84 26.00
C ASN A 152 -6.44 -8.93 24.49
N PHE A 153 -7.18 -9.87 23.92
CA PHE A 153 -7.14 -10.13 22.47
C PHE A 153 -7.93 -9.12 21.64
N ASP A 154 -8.73 -8.28 22.26
CA ASP A 154 -9.51 -7.25 21.57
C ASP A 154 -8.58 -6.23 20.91
N GLY A 155 -8.69 -6.09 19.61
CA GLY A 155 -7.91 -5.12 18.85
C GLY A 155 -6.50 -5.57 18.43
N ILE A 156 -6.06 -6.82 18.71
CA ILE A 156 -4.77 -7.34 18.22
C ILE A 156 -4.66 -7.20 16.69
N GLU A 157 -5.71 -7.55 15.96
CA GLU A 157 -5.71 -7.43 14.48
C GLU A 157 -5.48 -5.99 14.03
N PHE A 158 -6.10 -5.02 14.72
CA PHE A 158 -5.88 -3.60 14.43
C PHE A 158 -4.41 -3.21 14.59
N TRP A 159 -3.76 -3.62 15.68
CA TRP A 159 -2.34 -3.30 15.91
C TRP A 159 -1.43 -4.02 14.92
N LEU A 160 -1.76 -5.25 14.54
CA LEU A 160 -1.05 -5.99 13.48
C LEU A 160 -1.18 -5.31 12.12
N GLU A 161 -2.34 -4.76 11.78
CA GLU A 161 -2.51 -3.98 10.55
C GLU A 161 -1.70 -2.68 10.57
N GLN A 162 -1.61 -2.00 11.71
CA GLN A 162 -0.74 -0.83 11.81
C GLN A 162 0.74 -1.23 11.68
N MET A 163 1.17 -2.26 12.40
CA MET A 163 2.53 -2.80 12.35
C MET A 163 2.94 -3.19 10.92
N GLN A 164 2.05 -3.82 10.16
CA GLN A 164 2.29 -4.26 8.78
C GLN A 164 2.73 -3.12 7.85
N LYS A 165 2.22 -1.92 8.06
CA LYS A 165 2.56 -0.74 7.24
C LYS A 165 4.03 -0.32 7.36
N HIS A 166 4.72 -0.78 8.41
CA HIS A 166 6.08 -0.39 8.77
C HIS A 166 7.08 -1.56 8.75
N VAL A 167 6.67 -2.70 8.20
CA VAL A 167 7.53 -3.90 8.03
C VAL A 167 8.50 -3.65 6.89
N VAL A 168 9.80 -3.55 7.20
CA VAL A 168 10.86 -3.27 6.22
C VAL A 168 11.89 -4.42 6.17
N THR A 169 12.46 -4.78 7.33
CA THR A 169 13.57 -5.73 7.45
C THR A 169 13.08 -7.19 7.50
N ASN A 170 14.02 -8.15 7.37
CA ASN A 170 13.68 -9.56 7.60
C ASN A 170 13.31 -9.84 9.06
N PHE A 171 13.89 -9.11 10.00
CA PHE A 171 13.50 -9.16 11.40
C PHE A 171 12.04 -8.74 11.57
N ASP A 172 11.63 -7.61 11.01
CA ASP A 172 10.25 -7.12 11.10
C ASP A 172 9.25 -8.13 10.52
N LYS A 173 9.59 -8.72 9.35
CA LYS A 173 8.78 -9.76 8.72
C LYS A 173 8.65 -10.98 9.62
N SER A 174 9.76 -11.41 10.23
CA SER A 174 9.76 -12.54 11.15
C SER A 174 8.86 -12.28 12.36
N GLU A 175 9.00 -11.11 13.00
CA GLU A 175 8.16 -10.72 14.14
C GLU A 175 6.69 -10.58 13.74
N PHE A 176 6.40 -9.94 12.60
CA PHE A 176 5.06 -9.79 12.11
C PHE A 176 4.34 -11.12 11.90
N TYR A 177 4.99 -12.07 11.21
CA TYR A 177 4.40 -13.39 11.00
C TYR A 177 4.29 -14.20 12.30
N TYR A 178 5.26 -14.05 13.21
CA TYR A 178 5.19 -14.68 14.52
C TYR A 178 3.99 -14.16 15.33
N GLN A 179 3.76 -12.84 15.35
CA GLN A 179 2.61 -12.27 16.06
C GLN A 179 1.27 -12.70 15.46
N LYS A 180 1.20 -12.91 14.15
CA LYS A 180 0.00 -13.45 13.50
C LYS A 180 -0.40 -14.84 14.00
N CYS A 181 0.54 -15.62 14.51
CA CYS A 181 0.24 -16.94 15.08
C CYS A 181 -0.61 -16.89 16.37
N PHE A 182 -0.79 -15.71 16.97
CA PHE A 182 -1.52 -15.53 18.22
C PHE A 182 -2.90 -14.88 18.04
N ILE A 183 -3.36 -14.70 16.80
CA ILE A 183 -4.72 -14.26 16.53
C ILE A 183 -5.69 -15.36 17.01
N PRO A 184 -6.68 -15.04 17.86
CA PRO A 184 -7.67 -16.02 18.32
C PRO A 184 -8.39 -16.72 17.17
N ASP A 185 -8.78 -17.97 17.40
CA ASP A 185 -9.63 -18.78 16.51
C ASP A 185 -9.08 -18.98 15.08
N MET A 186 -7.77 -18.75 14.90
CA MET A 186 -7.13 -18.94 13.60
C MET A 186 -7.03 -20.44 13.26
N PRO A 187 -7.37 -20.86 12.01
CA PRO A 187 -7.19 -22.23 11.57
C PRO A 187 -5.73 -22.70 11.68
N THR A 188 -5.53 -23.95 12.12
CA THR A 188 -4.18 -24.53 12.35
C THR A 188 -3.26 -24.42 11.13
N ASP A 189 -3.81 -24.63 9.92
CA ASP A 189 -3.00 -24.51 8.69
C ASP A 189 -2.53 -23.06 8.45
N SER A 190 -3.34 -22.06 8.81
CA SER A 190 -2.93 -20.66 8.75
C SER A 190 -1.86 -20.34 9.79
N VAL A 191 -2.01 -20.85 11.02
CA VAL A 191 -0.97 -20.71 12.08
C VAL A 191 0.34 -21.34 11.62
N ARG A 192 0.26 -22.55 11.03
CA ARG A 192 1.45 -23.24 10.48
C ARG A 192 2.12 -22.40 9.40
N PHE A 193 1.37 -21.90 8.42
CA PHE A 193 1.90 -21.04 7.37
C PHE A 193 2.62 -19.81 7.92
N TYR A 194 2.02 -19.13 8.92
CA TYR A 194 2.67 -17.97 9.54
C TYR A 194 3.90 -18.34 10.35
N ALA A 195 3.88 -19.46 11.07
CA ALA A 195 5.04 -19.96 11.81
C ALA A 195 6.21 -20.32 10.88
N GLU A 196 5.92 -20.98 9.74
CA GLU A 196 6.92 -21.27 8.69
C GLU A 196 7.53 -19.98 8.14
N LYS A 197 6.71 -18.98 7.83
CA LYS A 197 7.18 -17.65 7.37
C LYS A 197 8.01 -16.94 8.44
N ALA A 198 7.60 -17.00 9.69
CA ALA A 198 8.37 -16.41 10.78
C ALA A 198 9.78 -17.01 10.90
N VAL A 199 9.90 -18.34 10.80
CA VAL A 199 11.20 -19.03 10.81
C VAL A 199 12.01 -18.69 9.56
N GLU A 200 11.42 -18.73 8.37
CA GLU A 200 12.08 -18.39 7.11
C GLU A 200 12.76 -17.01 7.16
N TYR A 201 12.06 -16.00 7.69
CA TYR A 201 12.61 -14.65 7.80
C TYR A 201 13.57 -14.51 8.98
N ALA A 202 13.38 -15.25 10.08
CA ALA A 202 14.34 -15.28 11.18
C ALA A 202 15.72 -15.81 10.74
N GLU A 203 15.74 -16.86 9.91
CA GLU A 203 16.98 -17.45 9.37
C GLU A 203 17.74 -16.49 8.44
N LYS A 204 17.03 -15.54 7.81
CA LYS A 204 17.61 -14.49 6.95
C LYS A 204 18.05 -13.25 7.75
N SER A 205 17.77 -13.21 9.05
CA SER A 205 18.13 -12.11 9.94
C SER A 205 19.49 -12.38 10.60
N PRO A 206 20.19 -11.33 11.11
CA PRO A 206 21.39 -11.53 11.92
C PRO A 206 21.14 -12.50 13.09
N LYS A 207 22.13 -13.29 13.47
CA LYS A 207 22.02 -14.34 14.52
C LYS A 207 21.47 -13.83 15.86
N PHE A 208 21.72 -12.57 16.19
CA PHE A 208 21.24 -11.94 17.42
C PHE A 208 19.71 -11.92 17.53
N TYR A 209 19.00 -11.85 16.39
CA TYR A 209 17.55 -11.88 16.30
C TYR A 209 17.00 -13.25 15.93
N ALA A 210 17.87 -14.26 15.90
CA ALA A 210 17.45 -15.61 15.53
C ALA A 210 16.40 -16.10 16.49
N GLY A 211 15.21 -16.25 15.95
CA GLY A 211 13.99 -16.39 16.70
C GLY A 211 13.78 -17.74 17.33
N ILE A 212 14.45 -18.04 18.45
CA ILE A 212 14.18 -19.20 19.29
C ILE A 212 12.66 -19.43 19.40
N TYR A 213 11.90 -18.39 19.71
CA TYR A 213 10.44 -18.48 19.86
C TYR A 213 9.70 -18.86 18.58
N LYS A 214 10.25 -18.51 17.39
CA LYS A 214 9.65 -18.87 16.10
C LYS A 214 9.78 -20.36 15.84
N TYR A 215 10.93 -20.93 16.17
CA TYR A 215 11.14 -22.40 16.12
C TYR A 215 10.19 -23.12 17.09
N TYR A 216 10.02 -22.61 18.31
CA TYR A 216 9.08 -23.21 19.26
C TYR A 216 7.65 -23.19 18.74
N LYS A 217 7.21 -22.06 18.18
CA LYS A 217 5.86 -21.96 17.64
C LYS A 217 5.64 -22.90 16.44
N LEU A 218 6.62 -23.01 15.55
CA LEU A 218 6.55 -23.95 14.44
C LEU A 218 6.56 -25.39 14.94
N ALA A 219 7.45 -25.73 15.87
CA ALA A 219 7.53 -27.06 16.47
C ALA A 219 6.19 -27.45 17.16
N GLU A 220 5.57 -26.52 17.88
CA GLU A 220 4.27 -26.74 18.51
C GLU A 220 3.19 -27.08 17.47
N VAL A 221 3.13 -26.35 16.37
CA VAL A 221 2.09 -26.51 15.34
C VAL A 221 2.27 -27.77 14.51
N VAL A 222 3.53 -28.19 14.25
CA VAL A 222 3.80 -29.40 13.46
C VAL A 222 3.78 -30.68 14.27
N MET A 223 3.90 -30.60 15.58
CA MET A 223 4.04 -31.73 16.50
C MET A 223 2.92 -32.78 16.35
N ASP A 224 1.70 -32.35 16.06
CA ASP A 224 0.55 -33.27 15.89
C ASP A 224 0.65 -34.14 14.65
N LYS A 225 1.38 -33.69 13.64
CA LYS A 225 1.56 -34.41 12.37
C LYS A 225 2.94 -35.06 12.24
N ASP A 226 3.98 -34.49 12.87
CA ASP A 226 5.36 -34.93 12.75
C ASP A 226 6.17 -34.59 14.00
N ASP A 227 6.21 -35.53 14.94
CA ASP A 227 7.00 -35.44 16.18
C ASP A 227 8.51 -35.30 15.89
N SER A 228 9.01 -35.92 14.83
CA SER A 228 10.44 -35.93 14.52
C SER A 228 10.88 -34.57 13.98
N LEU A 229 10.06 -33.96 13.11
CA LEU A 229 10.30 -32.60 12.64
C LEU A 229 10.23 -31.61 13.81
N SER A 230 9.23 -31.75 14.68
CA SER A 230 9.09 -30.91 15.86
C SER A 230 10.32 -30.98 16.77
N GLU A 231 10.80 -32.21 17.07
CA GLU A 231 12.01 -32.44 17.86
C GLU A 231 13.24 -31.80 17.21
N SER A 232 13.42 -31.97 15.89
CA SER A 232 14.54 -31.39 15.17
C SER A 232 14.56 -29.86 15.19
N LEU A 233 13.38 -29.21 15.09
CA LEU A 233 13.23 -27.76 15.20
C LEU A 233 13.63 -27.25 16.58
N ILE A 234 13.25 -27.97 17.65
CA ILE A 234 13.65 -27.62 19.02
C ILE A 234 15.16 -27.76 19.20
N ILE A 235 15.75 -28.87 18.76
CA ILE A 235 17.23 -29.09 18.83
C ILE A 235 17.95 -27.96 18.09
N LYS A 236 17.51 -27.63 16.87
CA LYS A 236 18.07 -26.52 16.09
C LYS A 236 17.96 -25.18 16.79
N SER A 237 16.86 -24.96 17.53
CA SER A 237 16.67 -23.71 18.28
C SER A 237 17.70 -23.54 19.41
N PHE A 238 18.22 -24.63 19.96
CA PHE A 238 19.21 -24.60 21.05
C PHE A 238 20.57 -24.06 20.61
N ASP A 239 20.88 -24.06 19.31
CA ASP A 239 22.05 -23.38 18.74
C ASP A 239 22.02 -21.85 19.00
N ASN A 240 20.83 -21.30 19.21
CA ASN A 240 20.60 -19.89 19.49
C ASN A 240 20.36 -19.58 20.97
N GLY A 241 20.48 -20.58 21.83
CA GLY A 241 20.26 -20.51 23.28
C GLY A 241 19.16 -21.48 23.73
N VAL A 242 19.29 -21.93 24.96
CA VAL A 242 18.33 -22.86 25.56
C VAL A 242 17.25 -22.09 26.27
N HIS A 243 15.99 -22.41 26.02
CA HIS A 243 14.85 -21.80 26.67
C HIS A 243 13.88 -22.85 27.21
N PHE A 244 13.26 -22.58 28.35
CA PHE A 244 12.34 -23.51 29.04
C PHE A 244 11.17 -23.97 28.18
N GLN A 245 10.66 -23.14 27.23
CA GLN A 245 9.58 -23.54 26.32
C GLN A 245 9.99 -24.70 25.39
N GLY A 246 11.25 -24.75 24.94
CA GLY A 246 11.77 -25.87 24.16
C GLY A 246 11.70 -27.18 24.93
N TYR A 247 12.06 -27.16 26.21
CA TYR A 247 11.93 -28.33 27.06
C TYR A 247 10.48 -28.75 27.25
N SER A 248 9.53 -27.82 27.38
CA SER A 248 8.09 -28.15 27.47
C SER A 248 7.60 -28.89 26.21
N ILE A 249 8.04 -28.49 25.02
CA ILE A 249 7.69 -29.17 23.76
C ILE A 249 8.34 -30.57 23.69
N LEU A 250 9.61 -30.69 24.04
CA LEU A 250 10.28 -32.01 24.13
C LEU A 250 9.56 -32.95 25.09
N GLY A 251 9.17 -32.44 26.28
CA GLY A 251 8.38 -33.22 27.24
C GLY A 251 7.08 -33.72 26.65
N GLN A 252 6.36 -32.91 25.88
CA GLN A 252 5.14 -33.30 25.18
C GLN A 252 5.38 -34.39 24.12
N ILE A 253 6.46 -34.27 23.34
CA ILE A 253 6.85 -35.27 22.33
C ILE A 253 7.11 -36.62 23.00
N TYR A 254 7.92 -36.67 24.09
CA TYR A 254 8.22 -37.91 24.79
C TYR A 254 7.00 -38.47 25.53
N LEU A 255 6.12 -37.63 26.05
CA LEU A 255 4.83 -38.07 26.63
C LEU A 255 3.98 -38.80 25.59
N ARG A 256 3.85 -38.28 24.38
CA ARG A 256 3.12 -38.90 23.27
C ARG A 256 3.74 -40.24 22.83
N ARG A 257 5.06 -40.34 22.87
CA ARG A 257 5.78 -41.58 22.62
C ARG A 257 5.68 -42.62 23.75
N GLY A 258 5.07 -42.23 24.87
CA GLY A 258 4.88 -43.07 26.06
C GLY A 258 6.14 -43.17 26.96
N ASP A 259 7.19 -42.40 26.69
CA ASP A 259 8.37 -42.30 27.53
C ASP A 259 8.17 -41.26 28.64
N ILE A 260 7.42 -41.69 29.66
CA ILE A 260 7.07 -40.86 30.80
C ILE A 260 8.29 -40.33 31.55
N LYS A 261 9.32 -41.13 31.71
CA LYS A 261 10.51 -40.74 32.47
C LYS A 261 11.24 -39.56 31.81
N LYS A 262 11.41 -39.61 30.48
CA LYS A 262 11.99 -38.49 29.74
C LYS A 262 11.05 -37.29 29.68
N ALA A 263 9.75 -37.53 29.55
CA ALA A 263 8.76 -36.45 29.56
C ALA A 263 8.82 -35.63 30.85
N GLU A 264 8.83 -36.30 32.03
CA GLU A 264 8.96 -35.66 33.34
C GLU A 264 10.30 -34.95 33.52
N GLU A 265 11.42 -35.54 33.03
CA GLU A 265 12.72 -34.89 33.04
C GLU A 265 12.70 -33.56 32.24
N TYR A 266 12.14 -33.56 31.04
CA TYR A 266 12.03 -32.34 30.24
C TYR A 266 11.04 -31.34 30.84
N PHE A 267 9.92 -31.79 31.36
CA PHE A 267 8.96 -30.90 32.04
C PHE A 267 9.59 -30.24 33.25
N SER A 268 10.39 -30.94 34.05
CA SER A 268 11.08 -30.33 35.18
C SER A 268 12.06 -29.23 34.77
N LYS A 269 12.75 -29.40 33.62
CA LYS A 269 13.61 -28.37 33.03
C LYS A 269 12.84 -27.19 32.45
N SER A 270 11.54 -27.35 32.18
CA SER A 270 10.68 -26.30 31.60
C SER A 270 10.06 -25.39 32.66
N THR A 271 10.21 -25.69 33.95
CA THR A 271 9.62 -24.92 35.04
C THR A 271 10.51 -23.79 35.58
N ASP A 272 11.73 -23.65 35.05
CA ASP A 272 12.65 -22.56 35.40
C ASP A 272 12.30 -21.26 34.60
N GLY A 273 11.76 -20.25 35.32
CA GLY A 273 11.57 -18.90 34.74
C GLY A 273 10.22 -18.24 35.04
N VAL A 274 10.14 -16.96 34.72
CA VAL A 274 9.01 -16.06 35.07
C VAL A 274 7.70 -16.37 34.30
N TYR A 275 7.77 -17.07 33.17
CA TYR A 275 6.58 -17.40 32.35
C TYR A 275 6.08 -18.84 32.51
N TRP A 276 6.42 -19.48 33.61
CA TRP A 276 6.14 -20.89 33.86
C TRP A 276 4.65 -21.22 34.05
N VAL A 277 3.81 -20.26 34.50
CA VAL A 277 2.40 -20.53 34.83
C VAL A 277 1.60 -21.10 33.66
N ASN A 278 1.74 -20.54 32.43
CA ASN A 278 1.10 -21.08 31.26
C ASN A 278 1.60 -22.49 30.90
N ASN A 279 2.90 -22.74 31.07
CA ASN A 279 3.48 -24.06 30.87
C ASN A 279 3.00 -25.03 31.93
N GLU A 280 2.92 -24.61 33.18
CA GLU A 280 2.41 -25.42 34.32
C GLU A 280 0.98 -25.88 34.09
N ILE A 281 0.09 -24.97 33.64
CA ILE A 281 -1.28 -25.32 33.24
C ILE A 281 -1.28 -26.40 32.16
N LYS A 282 -0.49 -26.21 31.08
CA LYS A 282 -0.45 -27.12 29.95
C LYS A 282 0.16 -28.48 30.34
N ILE A 283 1.26 -28.48 31.05
CA ILE A 283 1.95 -29.71 31.51
C ILE A 283 1.05 -30.53 32.42
N ASN A 284 0.47 -29.90 33.45
CA ASN A 284 -0.38 -30.62 34.38
C ASN A 284 -1.65 -31.14 33.70
N ARG A 285 -2.23 -30.40 32.73
CA ARG A 285 -3.35 -30.92 31.94
C ARG A 285 -2.95 -32.18 31.16
N LEU A 286 -1.83 -32.15 30.46
CA LEU A 286 -1.35 -33.28 29.63
C LEU A 286 -0.99 -34.50 30.49
N LEU A 287 -0.34 -34.32 31.63
CA LEU A 287 -0.06 -35.40 32.56
C LEU A 287 -1.35 -35.97 33.16
N GLY A 288 -2.31 -35.12 33.49
CA GLY A 288 -3.62 -35.56 33.98
C GLY A 288 -4.36 -36.43 32.92
N GLU A 289 -4.40 -35.99 31.68
CA GLU A 289 -4.96 -36.74 30.53
C GLU A 289 -4.23 -38.09 30.33
N PHE A 290 -2.91 -38.09 30.40
CA PHE A 290 -2.10 -39.30 30.24
C PHE A 290 -2.37 -40.33 31.35
N TYR A 291 -2.35 -39.93 32.62
CA TYR A 291 -2.59 -40.83 33.75
C TYR A 291 -4.04 -41.31 33.80
N ALA A 292 -5.01 -40.47 33.40
CA ALA A 292 -6.41 -40.90 33.21
C ALA A 292 -6.54 -41.98 32.12
N GLY A 293 -5.83 -41.85 31.02
CA GLY A 293 -5.75 -42.87 29.96
C GLY A 293 -5.09 -44.19 30.41
N LYS A 294 -4.30 -44.16 31.50
CA LYS A 294 -3.72 -45.35 32.17
C LYS A 294 -4.59 -45.89 33.31
N ASN A 295 -5.79 -45.33 33.55
CA ASN A 295 -6.69 -45.63 34.66
C ASN A 295 -6.12 -45.29 36.04
N ASP A 296 -5.03 -44.49 36.12
CA ASP A 296 -4.53 -43.93 37.38
C ASP A 296 -5.24 -42.61 37.68
N TYR A 297 -6.49 -42.70 38.08
CA TYR A 297 -7.34 -41.56 38.35
C TYR A 297 -6.89 -40.71 39.55
N LYS A 298 -6.15 -41.31 40.49
CA LYS A 298 -5.62 -40.59 41.66
C LYS A 298 -4.55 -39.59 41.22
N THR A 299 -3.57 -40.04 40.46
CA THR A 299 -2.50 -39.17 39.92
C THR A 299 -3.08 -38.15 38.95
N ALA A 300 -4.00 -38.58 38.06
CA ALA A 300 -4.69 -37.69 37.13
C ALA A 300 -5.44 -36.55 37.83
N TYR A 301 -6.14 -36.84 38.91
CA TYR A 301 -6.84 -35.84 39.73
C TYR A 301 -5.87 -34.85 40.39
N GLY A 302 -4.72 -35.33 40.87
CA GLY A 302 -3.68 -34.47 41.43
C GLY A 302 -3.18 -33.43 40.42
N HIS A 303 -2.91 -33.86 39.18
CA HIS A 303 -2.52 -32.97 38.11
C HIS A 303 -3.65 -32.01 37.66
N ALA A 304 -4.89 -32.45 37.65
CA ALA A 304 -6.02 -31.59 37.36
C ALA A 304 -6.17 -30.43 38.39
N LEU A 305 -5.95 -30.74 39.66
CA LEU A 305 -5.96 -29.70 40.73
C LEU A 305 -4.81 -28.69 40.52
N LEU A 306 -3.59 -29.15 40.22
CA LEU A 306 -2.45 -28.26 39.94
C LEU A 306 -2.70 -27.38 38.75
N SER A 307 -3.26 -27.93 37.69
CA SER A 307 -3.63 -27.16 36.47
C SER A 307 -4.68 -26.09 36.80
N SER A 308 -5.69 -26.43 37.62
CA SER A 308 -6.71 -25.46 38.05
C SER A 308 -6.14 -24.33 38.89
N ALA A 309 -5.30 -24.65 39.88
CA ALA A 309 -4.67 -23.65 40.75
C ALA A 309 -3.76 -22.69 39.94
N ALA A 310 -2.98 -23.21 39.01
CA ALA A 310 -2.18 -22.39 38.12
C ALA A 310 -3.04 -21.49 37.22
N LYS A 311 -4.19 -21.99 36.75
CA LYS A 311 -5.13 -21.19 35.93
C LYS A 311 -5.74 -20.04 36.78
N ASP A 312 -6.11 -20.30 38.01
CA ASP A 312 -6.64 -19.26 38.91
C ASP A 312 -5.58 -18.17 39.17
N THR A 313 -4.32 -18.56 39.33
CA THR A 313 -3.18 -17.64 39.47
C THR A 313 -3.03 -16.76 38.21
N LEU A 314 -3.15 -17.37 37.03
CA LEU A 314 -3.05 -16.63 35.75
C LEU A 314 -4.21 -15.64 35.59
N ILE A 315 -5.43 -16.05 35.93
CA ILE A 315 -6.61 -15.18 35.85
C ILE A 315 -6.44 -13.98 36.80
N ALA A 316 -6.03 -14.23 38.03
CA ALA A 316 -5.75 -13.16 38.98
C ALA A 316 -4.66 -12.19 38.48
N PHE A 317 -3.61 -12.73 37.87
CA PHE A 317 -2.56 -11.92 37.26
C PHE A 317 -3.11 -11.03 36.13
N TYR A 318 -3.92 -11.57 35.22
CA TYR A 318 -4.51 -10.77 34.13
C TYR A 318 -5.47 -9.69 34.67
N GLN A 319 -6.29 -10.02 35.67
CA GLN A 319 -7.20 -9.04 36.30
C GLN A 319 -6.44 -7.90 36.98
N ASN A 320 -5.31 -8.20 37.61
CA ASN A 320 -4.48 -7.23 38.33
C ASN A 320 -3.49 -6.48 37.45
N SER A 321 -3.34 -6.87 36.18
CA SER A 321 -2.37 -6.23 35.25
C SER A 321 -2.67 -4.77 34.93
N GLY A 322 -3.91 -4.31 35.15
CA GLY A 322 -4.37 -2.96 34.79
C GLY A 322 -4.44 -2.65 33.29
N VAL A 323 -3.95 -3.55 32.46
CA VAL A 323 -3.88 -3.33 31.00
C VAL A 323 -5.26 -3.12 30.39
N LYS A 324 -6.24 -3.96 30.77
CA LYS A 324 -7.62 -3.85 30.29
C LYS A 324 -8.24 -2.51 30.72
N THR A 325 -8.02 -2.10 31.96
CA THR A 325 -8.51 -0.82 32.51
C THR A 325 -7.90 0.36 31.75
N THR A 326 -6.59 0.33 31.53
CA THR A 326 -5.88 1.38 30.78
C THR A 326 -6.36 1.43 29.33
N GLN A 327 -6.58 0.29 28.70
CA GLN A 327 -7.11 0.25 27.34
C GLN A 327 -8.54 0.75 27.23
N THR A 328 -9.36 0.53 28.25
CA THR A 328 -10.71 1.12 28.31
C THR A 328 -10.64 2.65 28.37
N LYS A 329 -9.67 3.23 29.08
CA LYS A 329 -9.43 4.70 29.08
C LYS A 329 -9.08 5.24 27.69
N PHE A 330 -8.46 4.43 26.85
CA PHE A 330 -8.13 4.78 25.45
C PHE A 330 -9.11 4.20 24.41
N ALA A 331 -10.20 3.57 24.85
CA ALA A 331 -11.15 2.89 23.95
C ALA A 331 -11.70 3.81 22.88
N ASP A 332 -12.14 5.01 23.24
CA ASP A 332 -12.67 6.00 22.29
C ASP A 332 -11.61 6.42 21.26
N GLU A 333 -10.37 6.52 21.68
CA GLU A 333 -9.26 6.88 20.82
C GLU A 333 -8.91 5.74 19.85
N ILE A 334 -8.90 4.50 20.34
CA ILE A 334 -8.69 3.30 19.54
C ILE A 334 -9.83 3.13 18.54
N GLU A 335 -11.07 3.37 18.94
CA GLU A 335 -12.24 3.33 18.07
C GLU A 335 -12.14 4.40 16.97
N ASN A 336 -11.76 5.62 17.32
CA ASN A 336 -11.52 6.68 16.33
C ASN A 336 -10.40 6.32 15.34
N LEU A 337 -9.32 5.67 15.80
CA LEU A 337 -8.25 5.19 14.91
C LEU A 337 -8.74 4.06 13.99
N LYS A 338 -9.56 3.14 14.51
CA LYS A 338 -10.20 2.08 13.70
C LYS A 338 -11.10 2.67 12.63
N LEU A 339 -11.96 3.65 13.01
CA LEU A 339 -12.85 4.34 12.08
C LEU A 339 -12.07 5.10 11.00
N LYS A 340 -10.99 5.79 11.39
CA LYS A 340 -10.10 6.47 10.44
C LYS A 340 -9.46 5.49 9.46
N SER A 341 -8.91 4.38 9.95
CA SER A 341 -8.32 3.33 9.11
C SER A 341 -9.34 2.70 8.14
N ALA A 342 -10.56 2.43 8.62
CA ALA A 342 -11.65 1.92 7.78
C ALA A 342 -12.06 2.93 6.70
N PHE A 343 -12.11 4.22 7.05
CA PHE A 343 -12.42 5.30 6.12
C PHE A 343 -11.33 5.45 5.03
N GLU A 344 -10.05 5.40 5.41
CA GLU A 344 -8.92 5.43 4.47
C GLU A 344 -8.97 4.25 3.48
N LYS A 345 -9.25 3.03 3.97
CA LYS A 345 -9.44 1.84 3.11
C LYS A 345 -10.59 2.04 2.13
N LYS A 346 -11.73 2.61 2.59
CA LYS A 346 -12.88 2.89 1.74
C LYS A 346 -12.59 3.94 0.68
N ILE A 347 -11.88 5.02 1.02
CA ILE A 347 -11.43 6.04 0.07
C ILE A 347 -10.51 5.40 -0.98
N PHE A 348 -9.50 4.64 -0.56
CA PHE A 348 -8.58 3.98 -1.49
C PHE A 348 -9.30 3.07 -2.47
N LEU A 349 -10.24 2.25 -1.99
CA LEU A 349 -11.07 1.39 -2.84
C LEU A 349 -11.89 2.22 -3.84
N THR A 350 -12.53 3.31 -3.37
CA THR A 350 -13.34 4.19 -4.23
C THR A 350 -12.49 4.82 -5.33
N ILE A 351 -11.30 5.34 -4.99
CA ILE A 351 -10.37 5.92 -5.96
C ILE A 351 -9.92 4.87 -6.98
N SER A 352 -9.58 3.67 -6.53
CA SER A 352 -9.13 2.57 -7.39
C SER A 352 -10.22 2.15 -8.38
N VAL A 353 -11.46 1.99 -7.92
CA VAL A 353 -12.63 1.67 -8.78
C VAL A 353 -12.88 2.79 -9.78
N SER A 354 -12.83 4.06 -9.34
CA SER A 354 -13.03 5.22 -10.22
C SER A 354 -11.95 5.30 -11.30
N ALA A 355 -10.69 5.01 -10.96
CA ALA A 355 -9.59 4.97 -11.92
C ALA A 355 -9.79 3.88 -12.98
N VAL A 356 -10.25 2.70 -12.60
CA VAL A 356 -10.57 1.61 -13.53
C VAL A 356 -11.70 2.00 -14.48
N ILE A 357 -12.78 2.61 -13.95
CA ILE A 357 -13.91 3.08 -14.78
C ILE A 357 -13.42 4.13 -15.79
N LEU A 358 -12.61 5.08 -15.34
CA LEU A 358 -12.05 6.11 -16.22
C LEU A 358 -11.17 5.50 -17.33
N ALA A 359 -10.33 4.52 -16.98
CA ALA A 359 -9.51 3.81 -17.96
C ALA A 359 -10.35 3.09 -19.02
N VAL A 360 -11.44 2.41 -18.60
CA VAL A 360 -12.38 1.75 -19.53
C VAL A 360 -13.05 2.78 -20.44
N LEU A 361 -13.49 3.92 -19.91
CA LEU A 361 -14.09 4.99 -20.71
C LEU A 361 -13.10 5.55 -21.74
N VAL A 362 -11.86 5.79 -21.36
CA VAL A 362 -10.81 6.25 -22.29
C VAL A 362 -10.57 5.21 -23.39
N LEU A 363 -10.45 3.93 -23.03
CA LEU A 363 -10.26 2.84 -24.00
C LEU A 363 -11.43 2.73 -24.98
N THR A 364 -12.67 2.89 -24.51
CA THR A 364 -13.85 2.87 -25.39
C THR A 364 -13.84 4.03 -26.39
N VAL A 365 -13.49 5.24 -25.93
CA VAL A 365 -13.36 6.42 -26.81
C VAL A 365 -12.25 6.23 -27.85
N VAL A 366 -11.08 5.73 -27.43
CA VAL A 366 -9.97 5.43 -28.34
C VAL A 366 -10.38 4.38 -29.38
N PHE A 367 -11.04 3.30 -28.95
CA PHE A 367 -11.52 2.26 -29.86
C PHE A 367 -12.52 2.79 -30.87
N GLN A 368 -13.47 3.65 -30.44
CA GLN A 368 -14.41 4.30 -31.36
C GLN A 368 -13.71 5.21 -32.37
N LYS A 369 -12.71 6.01 -31.94
CA LYS A 369 -11.89 6.85 -32.83
C LYS A 369 -11.14 6.01 -33.87
N LEU A 370 -10.51 4.92 -33.43
CA LEU A 370 -9.79 4.01 -34.37
C LEU A 370 -10.75 3.41 -35.40
N LYS A 371 -11.93 2.97 -34.99
CA LYS A 371 -12.95 2.41 -35.90
C LYS A 371 -13.46 3.44 -36.92
N LEU A 372 -13.66 4.69 -36.49
CA LEU A 372 -14.06 5.78 -37.37
C LEU A 372 -12.95 6.12 -38.36
N SER A 373 -11.70 6.22 -37.90
CA SER A 373 -10.54 6.47 -38.78
C SER A 373 -10.36 5.38 -39.82
N GLU A 374 -10.52 4.11 -39.45
CA GLU A 374 -10.45 2.99 -40.39
C GLU A 374 -11.56 3.05 -41.45
N ARG A 375 -12.79 3.41 -41.04
CA ARG A 375 -13.91 3.60 -41.96
C ARG A 375 -13.63 4.73 -42.97
N SER A 376 -13.16 5.88 -42.50
CA SER A 376 -12.81 7.02 -43.32
C SER A 376 -11.70 6.68 -44.32
N ARG A 377 -10.67 5.94 -43.86
CA ARG A 377 -9.58 5.49 -44.77
C ARG A 377 -10.10 4.59 -45.87
N LYS A 378 -10.97 3.61 -45.56
CA LYS A 378 -11.57 2.71 -46.57
C LYS A 378 -12.41 3.47 -47.59
N ILE A 379 -13.16 4.49 -47.20
CA ILE A 379 -13.93 5.35 -48.08
C ILE A 379 -13.00 6.14 -48.99
N PHE A 380 -11.93 6.72 -48.49
CA PHE A 380 -10.95 7.46 -49.24
C PHE A 380 -10.24 6.59 -50.30
N GLU A 381 -9.78 5.41 -49.91
CA GLU A 381 -9.15 4.43 -50.82
C GLU A 381 -10.11 4.02 -51.96
N ALA A 382 -11.39 3.78 -51.62
CA ALA A 382 -12.41 3.46 -52.60
C ALA A 382 -12.65 4.62 -53.57
N GLN A 383 -12.67 5.88 -53.09
CA GLN A 383 -12.81 7.06 -53.95
C GLN A 383 -11.64 7.23 -54.89
N GLN A 384 -10.41 7.04 -54.43
CA GLN A 384 -9.24 7.09 -55.32
C GLN A 384 -9.34 6.03 -56.44
N THR A 385 -9.80 4.82 -56.06
CA THR A 385 -10.00 3.73 -57.03
C THR A 385 -11.08 4.08 -58.07
N ILE A 386 -12.22 4.65 -57.62
CA ILE A 386 -13.29 5.12 -58.49
C ILE A 386 -12.79 6.22 -59.43
N ASN A 387 -12.05 7.20 -58.94
CA ASN A 387 -11.48 8.26 -59.74
C ASN A 387 -10.52 7.72 -60.81
N GLY A 388 -9.67 6.74 -60.44
CA GLY A 388 -8.77 6.06 -61.36
C GLY A 388 -9.53 5.32 -62.46
N TYR A 389 -10.60 4.61 -62.13
CA TYR A 389 -11.44 3.93 -63.12
C TYR A 389 -12.18 4.93 -64.02
N ASN A 390 -12.72 6.00 -63.46
CA ASN A 390 -13.39 7.04 -64.25
C ASN A 390 -12.44 7.76 -65.19
N GLN A 391 -11.19 8.01 -64.79
CA GLN A 391 -10.17 8.58 -65.69
C GLN A 391 -9.85 7.60 -66.80
N LYS A 392 -9.67 6.31 -66.52
CA LYS A 392 -9.41 5.28 -67.51
C LYS A 392 -10.58 5.11 -68.50
N ILE A 393 -11.82 5.20 -68.03
CA ILE A 393 -13.03 5.21 -68.88
C ILE A 393 -12.99 6.40 -69.85
N LYS A 394 -12.65 7.60 -69.39
CA LYS A 394 -12.53 8.80 -70.22
C LYS A 394 -11.43 8.65 -71.28
N ASP A 395 -10.29 8.11 -70.87
CA ASP A 395 -9.15 7.92 -71.81
C ASP A 395 -9.52 6.90 -72.89
N LEU A 396 -10.20 5.80 -72.57
CA LEU A 396 -10.71 4.80 -73.48
C LEU A 396 -11.81 5.37 -74.40
N GLN A 397 -12.70 6.24 -73.93
CA GLN A 397 -13.72 6.92 -74.71
C GLN A 397 -13.12 7.94 -75.74
N ASN A 398 -11.99 8.56 -75.35
CA ASN A 398 -11.32 9.54 -76.19
C ASN A 398 -10.41 8.93 -77.26
N THR A 399 -9.99 7.65 -77.13
CA THR A 399 -9.03 6.97 -78.02
C THR A 399 -9.69 6.16 -79.11
N SER A 400 -11.03 6.07 -79.18
CA SER A 400 -11.95 5.37 -80.11
C SER A 400 -11.40 4.35 -81.08
N GLN A 401 -11.93 3.17 -81.12
CA GLN A 401 -12.75 2.46 -82.11
C GLN A 401 -12.93 0.99 -81.75
N ASP A 402 -14.18 0.58 -81.70
CA ASP A 402 -14.73 -0.80 -81.77
C ASP A 402 -14.22 -1.93 -80.79
N LYS A 403 -13.11 -1.80 -80.06
CA LYS A 403 -12.63 -2.83 -79.14
C LYS A 403 -12.81 -2.49 -77.62
N ASP A 404 -13.09 -1.25 -77.29
CA ASP A 404 -13.04 -0.75 -75.91
C ASP A 404 -14.38 -0.80 -75.15
N ASP A 405 -15.51 -1.11 -75.82
CA ASP A 405 -16.84 -1.11 -75.18
C ASP A 405 -17.01 -2.17 -74.02
N SER A 406 -16.32 -3.30 -74.16
CA SER A 406 -16.38 -4.36 -73.11
C SER A 406 -15.57 -3.97 -71.90
N GLU A 407 -14.41 -3.30 -72.07
CA GLU A 407 -13.57 -2.83 -70.97
C GLU A 407 -14.21 -1.64 -70.26
N ILE A 408 -14.83 -0.73 -71.02
CA ILE A 408 -15.61 0.38 -70.46
C ILE A 408 -16.77 -0.13 -69.58
N LYS A 409 -17.57 -1.08 -70.08
CA LYS A 409 -18.65 -1.73 -69.33
C LYS A 409 -18.15 -2.40 -68.05
N PHE A 410 -17.06 -3.11 -68.10
CA PHE A 410 -16.46 -3.78 -66.94
C PHE A 410 -15.98 -2.76 -65.91
N LEU A 411 -15.33 -1.67 -66.30
CA LEU A 411 -14.91 -0.62 -65.39
C LEU A 411 -16.12 0.10 -64.76
N GLN A 412 -17.16 0.39 -65.54
CA GLN A 412 -18.41 0.97 -65.04
C GLN A 412 -19.09 0.08 -64.02
N GLN A 413 -19.12 -1.25 -64.23
CA GLN A 413 -19.67 -2.21 -63.23
C GLN A 413 -18.84 -2.21 -61.93
N LYS A 414 -17.50 -2.11 -62.00
CA LYS A 414 -16.63 -1.99 -60.84
C LYS A 414 -16.88 -0.71 -60.06
N VAL A 415 -17.02 0.43 -60.74
CA VAL A 415 -17.38 1.71 -60.11
C VAL A 415 -18.72 1.61 -59.40
N GLN A 416 -19.73 1.06 -60.09
CA GLN A 416 -21.07 0.89 -59.49
C GLN A 416 -21.07 -0.04 -58.27
N ALA A 417 -20.29 -1.12 -58.29
CA ALA A 417 -20.16 -2.03 -57.15
C ALA A 417 -19.47 -1.36 -55.93
N LEU A 418 -18.46 -0.50 -56.17
CA LEU A 418 -17.81 0.27 -55.09
C LEU A 418 -18.76 1.36 -54.53
N GLU A 419 -19.48 2.08 -55.38
CA GLU A 419 -20.47 3.08 -54.98
C GLU A 419 -21.60 2.43 -54.14
N GLN A 420 -22.06 1.24 -54.53
CA GLN A 420 -23.08 0.48 -53.80
C GLN A 420 -22.61 -0.02 -52.43
N LYS A 421 -21.34 -0.43 -52.33
CA LYS A 421 -20.75 -0.88 -51.06
C LYS A 421 -20.71 0.22 -50.00
N PHE A 422 -20.64 1.48 -50.39
CA PHE A 422 -20.63 2.65 -49.54
C PHE A 422 -21.88 3.52 -49.75
N SER A 423 -23.04 2.90 -50.05
CA SER A 423 -24.25 3.56 -50.56
C SER A 423 -24.72 4.75 -49.73
N ASP A 424 -24.69 4.65 -48.41
CA ASP A 424 -25.19 5.71 -47.52
C ASP A 424 -24.34 6.98 -47.63
N VAL A 425 -23.00 6.84 -47.65
CA VAL A 425 -22.08 7.97 -47.75
C VAL A 425 -21.97 8.46 -49.21
N TYR A 426 -21.86 7.49 -50.16
CA TYR A 426 -21.64 7.82 -51.56
C TYR A 426 -22.89 8.35 -52.25
N VAL A 427 -24.02 7.69 -52.14
CA VAL A 427 -25.23 8.09 -52.83
C VAL A 427 -25.76 9.38 -52.22
N ARG A 428 -25.95 9.36 -50.88
CA ARG A 428 -26.50 10.53 -50.19
C ARG A 428 -25.49 11.66 -50.06
N GLY A 429 -24.25 11.38 -49.70
CA GLY A 429 -23.19 12.39 -49.57
C GLY A 429 -22.87 13.07 -50.89
N LYS A 430 -22.82 12.33 -52.03
CA LYS A 430 -22.64 12.84 -53.38
C LYS A 430 -23.81 13.73 -53.84
N GLU A 431 -25.05 13.31 -53.49
CA GLU A 431 -26.24 14.13 -53.74
C GLU A 431 -26.17 15.47 -52.98
N LEU A 432 -25.84 15.43 -51.71
CA LEU A 432 -25.70 16.61 -50.86
C LEU A 432 -24.55 17.53 -51.36
N TYR A 433 -23.43 16.96 -51.80
CA TYR A 433 -22.33 17.70 -52.41
C TYR A 433 -22.76 18.40 -53.70
N SER A 434 -23.53 17.72 -54.56
CA SER A 434 -24.08 18.35 -55.78
C SER A 434 -25.05 19.47 -55.46
N GLN A 435 -25.80 19.37 -54.37
CA GLN A 435 -26.66 20.44 -53.88
C GLN A 435 -25.84 21.69 -53.45
N ILE A 436 -24.71 21.49 -52.78
CA ILE A 436 -23.77 22.55 -52.37
C ILE A 436 -23.17 23.24 -53.62
N LEU A 437 -22.73 22.45 -54.62
CA LEU A 437 -22.16 23.00 -55.82
C LEU A 437 -23.17 23.89 -56.60
N SER A 438 -24.47 23.55 -56.55
CA SER A 438 -25.56 24.30 -57.20
C SER A 438 -26.22 25.35 -56.28
N ASP A 439 -25.55 25.74 -55.18
CA ASP A 439 -25.97 26.78 -54.23
C ASP A 439 -27.35 26.54 -53.60
N LYS A 440 -27.80 25.27 -53.49
CA LYS A 440 -29.05 24.89 -52.83
C LYS A 440 -28.99 25.04 -51.32
N LYS A 441 -30.11 25.44 -50.71
CA LYS A 441 -30.23 25.66 -49.28
C LYS A 441 -30.15 24.36 -48.47
N ILE A 442 -29.30 24.33 -47.41
CA ILE A 442 -29.12 23.19 -46.50
C ILE A 442 -29.98 23.24 -45.25
N GLY A 443 -30.87 24.23 -45.12
CA GLY A 443 -31.68 24.42 -43.91
C GLY A 443 -32.62 23.28 -43.54
N ARG A 444 -32.81 22.28 -44.41
CA ARG A 444 -33.62 21.07 -44.17
C ARG A 444 -32.79 19.80 -43.95
N TRP A 445 -31.45 19.90 -43.86
CA TRP A 445 -30.60 18.75 -43.67
C TRP A 445 -30.77 18.18 -42.25
N SER A 446 -30.85 16.84 -42.15
CA SER A 446 -30.81 16.12 -40.88
C SER A 446 -29.37 16.07 -40.32
N LYS A 447 -29.21 15.67 -39.06
CA LYS A 447 -27.88 15.43 -38.50
C LYS A 447 -27.10 14.38 -39.28
N GLU A 448 -27.79 13.42 -39.86
CA GLU A 448 -27.21 12.36 -40.67
C GLU A 448 -26.78 12.89 -42.05
N ASP A 449 -27.53 13.80 -42.64
CA ASP A 449 -27.14 14.50 -43.86
C ASP A 449 -25.84 15.30 -43.68
N TYR A 450 -25.70 16.02 -42.56
CA TYR A 450 -24.47 16.74 -42.25
C TYR A 450 -23.27 15.78 -42.20
N LYS A 451 -23.46 14.65 -41.53
CA LYS A 451 -22.41 13.63 -41.39
C LYS A 451 -22.06 13.00 -42.72
N ASN A 452 -23.05 12.53 -43.50
CA ASN A 452 -22.82 11.92 -44.82
C ASN A 452 -22.14 12.88 -45.78
N PHE A 453 -22.46 14.17 -45.75
CA PHE A 453 -21.78 15.18 -46.55
C PHE A 453 -20.31 15.35 -46.11
N ILE A 454 -20.02 15.47 -44.81
CA ILE A 454 -18.65 15.63 -44.29
C ILE A 454 -17.82 14.39 -44.65
N ASP A 455 -18.35 13.19 -44.40
CA ASP A 455 -17.70 11.92 -44.71
C ASP A 455 -17.43 11.77 -46.21
N TYR A 456 -18.37 12.20 -47.05
CA TYR A 456 -18.17 12.22 -48.51
C TYR A 456 -17.13 13.25 -48.92
N TYR A 457 -17.17 14.48 -48.35
CA TYR A 457 -16.18 15.52 -48.64
C TYR A 457 -14.78 15.11 -48.17
N GLN A 458 -14.66 14.39 -47.08
CA GLN A 458 -13.42 13.79 -46.58
C GLN A 458 -12.84 12.80 -47.60
N SER A 459 -13.68 12.13 -48.41
CA SER A 459 -13.20 11.26 -49.50
C SER A 459 -12.66 12.04 -50.68
N ILE A 460 -13.03 13.32 -50.84
CA ILE A 460 -12.53 14.23 -51.87
C ILE A 460 -11.24 14.92 -51.42
N ASP A 461 -11.25 15.48 -50.20
CA ASP A 461 -10.10 16.16 -49.62
C ASP A 461 -9.89 15.72 -48.17
N PHE A 462 -9.16 14.62 -48.05
CA PHE A 462 -8.88 14.02 -46.76
C PHE A 462 -8.07 14.93 -45.86
N LEU A 463 -7.04 15.61 -46.38
CA LEU A 463 -6.13 16.42 -45.56
C LEU A 463 -6.85 17.64 -44.99
N PHE A 464 -7.71 18.27 -45.77
CA PHE A 464 -8.48 19.41 -45.30
C PHE A 464 -9.46 19.03 -44.16
N VAL A 465 -10.21 17.94 -44.33
CA VAL A 465 -11.16 17.49 -43.28
C VAL A 465 -10.45 16.95 -42.06
N TYR A 466 -9.31 16.28 -42.23
CA TYR A 466 -8.46 15.84 -41.11
C TYR A 466 -7.94 17.01 -40.27
N GLY A 467 -7.66 18.15 -40.90
CA GLY A 467 -7.30 19.41 -40.24
C GLY A 467 -8.36 19.89 -39.23
N PHE A 468 -9.63 19.50 -39.37
CA PHE A 468 -10.64 19.85 -38.36
C PHE A 468 -10.35 19.26 -36.98
N GLU A 469 -9.65 18.13 -36.89
CA GLU A 469 -9.28 17.50 -35.60
C GLU A 469 -7.91 18.00 -35.12
N THR A 470 -6.98 18.30 -36.02
CA THR A 470 -5.61 18.71 -35.68
C THR A 470 -5.51 20.19 -35.38
N ASP A 471 -6.18 21.04 -36.15
CA ASP A 471 -5.98 22.49 -36.13
C ASP A 471 -7.04 23.24 -35.32
N TYR A 472 -8.10 22.55 -34.86
CA TYR A 472 -9.18 23.14 -34.09
C TYR A 472 -9.44 22.38 -32.80
N VAL A 473 -9.87 23.09 -31.75
CA VAL A 473 -10.17 22.49 -30.44
C VAL A 473 -11.46 21.66 -30.50
N SER A 474 -12.52 22.20 -31.10
CA SER A 474 -13.81 21.51 -31.26
C SER A 474 -14.64 22.24 -32.32
N LEU A 475 -15.13 21.52 -33.30
CA LEU A 475 -16.01 22.08 -34.34
C LEU A 475 -17.33 21.31 -34.37
N THR A 476 -18.46 22.03 -34.39
CA THR A 476 -19.76 21.43 -34.71
C THR A 476 -19.85 21.09 -36.21
N ASP A 477 -20.72 20.14 -36.58
CA ASP A 477 -20.89 19.76 -38.01
C ASP A 477 -21.26 20.98 -38.86
N ARG A 478 -22.05 21.90 -38.32
CA ARG A 478 -22.41 23.14 -39.02
C ARG A 478 -21.21 24.07 -39.26
N GLN A 479 -20.26 24.14 -38.31
CA GLN A 479 -19.00 24.87 -38.45
C GLN A 479 -18.07 24.18 -39.46
N LYS A 480 -18.00 22.84 -39.45
CA LYS A 480 -17.25 22.08 -40.46
C LYS A 480 -17.74 22.37 -41.85
N ILE A 481 -19.05 22.37 -42.10
CA ILE A 481 -19.64 22.72 -43.41
C ILE A 481 -19.32 24.16 -43.78
N PHE A 482 -19.41 25.10 -42.82
CA PHE A 482 -19.02 26.49 -43.09
C PHE A 482 -17.58 26.61 -43.59
N LEU A 483 -16.64 25.88 -42.97
CA LEU A 483 -15.25 25.84 -43.38
C LEU A 483 -15.09 25.15 -44.75
N ILE A 484 -15.84 24.08 -45.04
CA ILE A 484 -15.85 23.42 -46.35
C ILE A 484 -16.37 24.37 -47.42
N LEU A 485 -17.40 25.16 -47.18
CA LEU A 485 -17.92 26.15 -48.10
C LEU A 485 -16.90 27.26 -48.41
N LEU A 486 -16.16 27.72 -47.39
CA LEU A 486 -15.02 28.63 -47.61
C LEU A 486 -13.92 28.01 -48.43
N HIS A 487 -13.57 26.75 -48.18
CA HIS A 487 -12.55 25.99 -48.90
C HIS A 487 -12.95 25.75 -50.37
N LEU A 488 -14.25 25.57 -50.64
CA LEU A 488 -14.81 25.50 -51.99
C LEU A 488 -14.86 26.85 -52.73
N GLY A 489 -14.34 27.92 -52.13
CA GLY A 489 -14.31 29.26 -52.70
C GLY A 489 -15.66 29.94 -52.82
N LYS A 490 -16.68 29.52 -52.05
CA LYS A 490 -18.00 30.17 -52.06
C LYS A 490 -17.92 31.58 -51.49
N THR A 491 -18.61 32.55 -52.13
CA THR A 491 -18.66 33.93 -51.64
C THR A 491 -19.47 34.03 -50.35
N LYS A 492 -19.32 35.13 -49.63
CA LYS A 492 -20.09 35.41 -48.41
C LYS A 492 -21.60 35.29 -48.65
N GLU A 493 -22.10 35.88 -49.74
CA GLU A 493 -23.50 35.89 -50.15
C GLU A 493 -23.99 34.46 -50.42
N GLN A 494 -23.19 33.65 -51.15
CA GLN A 494 -23.49 32.25 -51.44
C GLN A 494 -23.55 31.42 -50.15
N ILE A 495 -22.60 31.60 -49.22
CA ILE A 495 -22.59 30.89 -47.96
C ILE A 495 -23.81 31.22 -47.11
N MET A 496 -24.20 32.52 -47.04
CA MET A 496 -25.39 32.96 -46.34
C MET A 496 -26.65 32.34 -46.94
N GLN A 497 -26.75 32.29 -48.25
CA GLN A 497 -27.86 31.68 -48.99
C GLN A 497 -27.94 30.17 -48.75
N ILE A 498 -26.81 29.44 -48.92
CA ILE A 498 -26.72 27.97 -48.72
C ILE A 498 -27.08 27.61 -47.28
N MET A 499 -26.47 28.25 -46.31
CA MET A 499 -26.67 27.97 -44.89
C MET A 499 -27.95 28.56 -44.30
N THR A 500 -28.63 29.38 -45.08
CA THR A 500 -29.86 30.09 -44.65
C THR A 500 -29.60 30.88 -43.37
N ILE A 501 -28.59 31.76 -43.38
CA ILE A 501 -28.19 32.59 -42.25
C ILE A 501 -28.10 34.07 -42.61
N GLU A 502 -28.30 34.91 -41.62
CA GLU A 502 -28.12 36.36 -41.75
C GLU A 502 -26.65 36.77 -41.55
N GLU A 503 -26.32 38.00 -41.95
CA GLU A 503 -24.97 38.55 -41.85
C GLU A 503 -24.37 38.50 -40.45
N SER A 504 -25.18 38.79 -39.43
CA SER A 504 -24.79 38.71 -38.02
C SER A 504 -24.36 37.29 -37.64
N SER A 505 -25.13 36.28 -38.08
CA SER A 505 -24.83 34.85 -37.88
C SER A 505 -23.60 34.41 -38.65
N TYR A 506 -23.39 34.89 -39.87
CA TYR A 506 -22.17 34.64 -40.65
C TYR A 506 -20.94 35.16 -39.90
N ARG A 507 -20.94 36.43 -39.45
CA ARG A 507 -19.84 37.04 -38.72
C ARG A 507 -19.55 36.27 -37.42
N SER A 508 -20.60 35.91 -36.67
CA SER A 508 -20.49 35.12 -35.42
C SER A 508 -19.88 33.72 -35.69
N MET A 509 -20.31 33.06 -36.78
CA MET A 509 -19.81 31.73 -37.12
C MET A 509 -18.34 31.79 -37.55
N LYS A 510 -17.97 32.81 -38.36
CA LYS A 510 -16.58 33.04 -38.73
C LYS A 510 -15.68 33.27 -37.52
N SER A 511 -16.07 34.19 -36.64
CA SER A 511 -15.33 34.48 -35.40
C SER A 511 -15.20 33.27 -34.48
N ARG A 512 -16.24 32.42 -34.37
CA ARG A 512 -16.18 31.18 -33.55
C ARG A 512 -15.22 30.16 -34.18
N CYS A 513 -15.21 30.01 -35.49
CA CYS A 513 -14.25 29.11 -36.14
C CYS A 513 -12.80 29.59 -35.97
N GLU A 514 -12.57 30.91 -36.08
CA GLU A 514 -11.25 31.51 -35.85
C GLU A 514 -10.81 31.40 -34.42
N GLY A 515 -11.72 31.58 -33.44
CA GLY A 515 -11.45 31.45 -32.00
C GLY A 515 -11.25 30.01 -31.52
N GLN A 516 -11.57 29.00 -32.35
CA GLN A 516 -11.36 27.58 -32.04
C GLN A 516 -10.10 27.01 -32.71
N LYS A 517 -9.39 27.80 -33.49
CA LYS A 517 -8.12 27.41 -34.13
C LYS A 517 -7.06 27.30 -33.02
N LYS A 518 -6.31 26.19 -33.01
CA LYS A 518 -5.25 25.90 -32.04
C LYS A 518 -4.03 26.75 -32.25
#